data_05196e5e6229a0bf514ff54cd76d8098
#
_entry.id   05196e5e6229a0bf514ff54cd76d8098
#
_cell.length_a   1.000
_cell.length_b   1.000
_cell.length_c   1.000
_cell.angle_alpha   90.00
_cell.angle_beta   90.00
_cell.angle_gamma   90.00
#
_symmetry.space_group_name_H-M   'P 1'
#
loop_
_entity.id
_entity.type
_entity.pdbx_description
1 polymer ?
#
loop_
_entity_poly.entity_id
_entity_poly.type
_entity_poly.pdbx_seq_one_letter_code
_entity_poly.pdbx_strand_id
1 'polypeptide(L)'
;MIGKLRKGDTFGGLARYLTKGGRGRVLALDNLASDSVAAAASEMTIAAATSHRSQKPVLHLSISYAAGEIVTTDQMRDDARRVLRALGLKGHQAVLVAHDDTDHPHVHVMANRVGPNGKAVSDSQSYSRVEAALREIETERGWAPVLGRHAPSPTTGQRMTGHRRSRDPRQHEVPDRVRRSLLTAGSWAELHQGVRSAGWRFEVVQKGRGSGALLIGPGGERVAAGKVDRGATLASLRKRLGRDPETRKRAMAELVQSRTKGQRRALLSAGHVLAAALRPMLTGGLTPTLRPRRSGPRLPGLPRL
;
A
#
# COMPACT_ATOMS: atom_id res chain seq x y z
N MET A 1 3.05 -17.84 12.58
CA MET A 1 2.01 -17.30 11.64
C MET A 1 1.71 -15.83 11.94
N ILE A 2 1.37 -15.01 10.92
CA ILE A 2 1.03 -13.59 11.10
C ILE A 2 -0.31 -13.28 10.41
N GLY A 3 -1.26 -12.73 11.17
CA GLY A 3 -2.55 -12.26 10.64
C GLY A 3 -2.58 -10.75 10.44
N LYS A 4 -3.10 -10.29 9.30
CA LYS A 4 -3.36 -8.87 9.02
C LYS A 4 -4.82 -8.68 8.65
N LEU A 5 -5.46 -7.70 9.25
CA LEU A 5 -6.85 -7.34 9.00
C LEU A 5 -6.97 -5.96 8.39
N ARG A 6 -7.84 -5.82 7.40
CA ARG A 6 -8.27 -4.53 6.85
C ARG A 6 -9.75 -4.55 6.56
N LYS A 7 -10.41 -3.42 6.72
CA LYS A 7 -11.80 -3.21 6.31
C LYS A 7 -11.83 -2.34 5.06
N GLY A 8 -12.73 -2.68 4.15
CA GLY A 8 -12.96 -1.95 2.90
C GLY A 8 -14.45 -1.75 2.64
N ASP A 9 -14.73 -1.02 1.60
CA ASP A 9 -16.07 -0.66 1.15
C ASP A 9 -16.49 -1.41 -0.13
N THR A 10 -15.52 -1.90 -0.94
CA THR A 10 -15.80 -2.53 -2.23
C THR A 10 -15.21 -3.94 -2.36
N PHE A 11 -16.08 -4.95 -2.56
CA PHE A 11 -15.66 -6.33 -2.82
C PHE A 11 -14.96 -6.46 -4.18
N GLY A 12 -15.47 -5.81 -5.22
CA GLY A 12 -14.88 -5.87 -6.57
C GLY A 12 -13.44 -5.31 -6.63
N GLY A 13 -13.12 -4.30 -5.81
CA GLY A 13 -11.74 -3.80 -5.68
C GLY A 13 -10.80 -4.84 -5.10
N LEU A 14 -11.24 -5.53 -4.05
CA LEU A 14 -10.46 -6.58 -3.40
C LEU A 14 -10.37 -7.83 -4.29
N ALA A 15 -11.46 -8.24 -4.94
CA ALA A 15 -11.46 -9.37 -5.87
C ALA A 15 -10.42 -9.21 -6.98
N ARG A 16 -10.37 -8.05 -7.63
CA ARG A 16 -9.36 -7.72 -8.65
C ARG A 16 -7.93 -7.78 -8.09
N TYR A 17 -7.72 -7.32 -6.85
CA TYR A 17 -6.42 -7.43 -6.19
C TYR A 17 -6.00 -8.88 -5.99
N LEU A 18 -6.90 -9.72 -5.50
CA LEU A 18 -6.64 -11.13 -5.18
C LEU A 18 -6.35 -11.98 -6.43
N THR A 19 -6.93 -11.64 -7.57
CA THR A 19 -6.78 -12.39 -8.84
C THR A 19 -5.83 -11.72 -9.83
N LYS A 20 -5.20 -10.59 -9.47
CA LYS A 20 -4.35 -9.82 -10.37
C LYS A 20 -3.18 -10.64 -10.91
N GLY A 21 -3.06 -10.72 -12.24
CA GLY A 21 -1.93 -11.39 -12.91
C GLY A 21 -1.91 -12.90 -12.78
N GLY A 22 -3.04 -13.56 -12.46
CA GLY A 22 -3.13 -15.02 -12.33
C GLY A 22 -2.43 -15.60 -11.10
N ARG A 23 -1.98 -14.75 -10.16
CA ARG A 23 -1.18 -15.16 -8.98
C ARG A 23 -1.95 -15.88 -7.90
N GLY A 24 -3.28 -15.75 -7.91
CA GLY A 24 -4.12 -16.28 -6.85
C GLY A 24 -4.73 -17.62 -7.22
N ARG A 25 -4.50 -18.64 -6.41
CA ARG A 25 -5.21 -19.93 -6.48
C ARG A 25 -6.39 -19.89 -5.54
N VAL A 26 -7.60 -19.99 -6.09
CA VAL A 26 -8.84 -20.03 -5.29
C VAL A 26 -8.90 -21.33 -4.51
N LEU A 27 -9.01 -21.23 -3.19
CA LEU A 27 -9.10 -22.37 -2.28
C LEU A 27 -10.54 -22.73 -1.92
N ALA A 28 -11.39 -21.71 -1.78
CA ALA A 28 -12.80 -21.90 -1.46
C ALA A 28 -13.64 -20.65 -1.76
N LEU A 29 -14.90 -20.88 -2.04
CA LEU A 29 -15.99 -19.91 -2.12
C LEU A 29 -17.04 -20.33 -1.10
N ASP A 30 -16.90 -19.88 0.15
CA ASP A 30 -17.74 -20.33 1.25
C ASP A 30 -19.04 -19.51 1.33
N ASN A 31 -20.17 -20.20 1.42
CA ASN A 31 -21.52 -19.61 1.50
C ASN A 31 -21.85 -18.67 0.32
N LEU A 32 -21.39 -19.03 -0.86
CA LEU A 32 -21.60 -18.31 -2.11
C LEU A 32 -22.23 -19.27 -3.13
N ALA A 33 -23.17 -18.77 -3.92
CA ALA A 33 -23.73 -19.50 -5.05
C ALA A 33 -22.87 -19.38 -6.30
N SER A 34 -22.01 -18.34 -6.34
CA SER A 34 -21.13 -18.05 -7.47
C SER A 34 -19.95 -19.04 -7.54
N ASP A 35 -19.49 -19.29 -8.76
CA ASP A 35 -18.36 -20.18 -9.11
C ASP A 35 -17.04 -19.43 -9.39
N SER A 36 -17.08 -18.12 -9.44
CA SER A 36 -15.91 -17.29 -9.71
C SER A 36 -15.76 -16.16 -8.69
N VAL A 37 -14.51 -15.70 -8.49
CA VAL A 37 -14.21 -14.61 -7.54
C VAL A 37 -14.89 -13.29 -7.95
N ALA A 38 -15.02 -13.03 -9.25
CA ALA A 38 -15.66 -11.82 -9.75
C ALA A 38 -17.18 -11.85 -9.51
N ALA A 39 -17.85 -12.96 -9.79
CA ALA A 39 -19.26 -13.15 -9.52
C ALA A 39 -19.54 -13.16 -8.01
N ALA A 40 -18.69 -13.83 -7.21
CA ALA A 40 -18.74 -13.81 -5.75
C ALA A 40 -18.68 -12.39 -5.18
N ALA A 41 -17.82 -11.53 -5.72
CA ALA A 41 -17.73 -10.13 -5.28
C ALA A 41 -19.03 -9.35 -5.56
N SER A 42 -19.72 -9.64 -6.66
CA SER A 42 -21.02 -9.04 -6.99
C SER A 42 -22.12 -9.55 -6.06
N GLU A 43 -22.16 -10.86 -5.82
CA GLU A 43 -23.07 -11.49 -4.86
C GLU A 43 -22.91 -10.92 -3.45
N MET A 44 -21.65 -10.83 -2.98
CA MET A 44 -21.33 -10.24 -1.68
C MET A 44 -21.74 -8.77 -1.59
N THR A 45 -21.65 -8.02 -2.68
CA THR A 45 -22.07 -6.61 -2.74
C THR A 45 -23.57 -6.49 -2.54
N ILE A 46 -24.35 -7.35 -3.22
CA ILE A 46 -25.81 -7.39 -3.07
C ILE A 46 -26.20 -7.78 -1.63
N ALA A 47 -25.58 -8.84 -1.10
CA ALA A 47 -25.85 -9.27 0.26
C ALA A 47 -25.48 -8.21 1.31
N ALA A 48 -24.37 -7.50 1.12
CA ALA A 48 -23.95 -6.43 2.03
C ALA A 48 -24.89 -5.21 2.01
N ALA A 49 -25.58 -4.95 0.91
CA ALA A 49 -26.55 -3.86 0.77
C ALA A 49 -27.78 -4.02 1.69
N THR A 50 -28.03 -5.21 2.24
CA THR A 50 -29.08 -5.42 3.25
C THR A 50 -28.80 -4.69 4.56
N SER A 51 -27.57 -4.24 4.80
CA SER A 51 -27.18 -3.50 5.99
C SER A 51 -27.05 -2.01 5.71
N HIS A 52 -28.04 -1.22 6.06
CA HIS A 52 -27.97 0.25 5.94
C HIS A 52 -26.95 0.92 6.87
N ARG A 53 -26.43 0.22 7.89
CA ARG A 53 -25.51 0.75 8.90
C ARG A 53 -24.04 0.47 8.60
N SER A 54 -23.71 -0.51 7.77
CA SER A 54 -22.34 -0.95 7.52
C SER A 54 -21.73 -0.23 6.32
N GLN A 55 -20.93 0.80 6.58
CA GLN A 55 -20.17 1.50 5.54
C GLN A 55 -18.92 0.74 5.06
N LYS A 56 -18.45 -0.26 5.82
CA LYS A 56 -17.26 -1.06 5.49
C LYS A 56 -17.58 -2.56 5.64
N PRO A 57 -18.36 -3.11 4.71
CA PRO A 57 -18.79 -4.50 4.77
C PRO A 57 -17.67 -5.50 4.46
N VAL A 58 -16.62 -5.09 3.75
CA VAL A 58 -15.53 -5.96 3.34
C VAL A 58 -14.54 -6.16 4.47
N LEU A 59 -14.24 -7.40 4.82
CA LEU A 59 -13.09 -7.79 5.62
C LEU A 59 -12.05 -8.43 4.72
N HIS A 60 -10.85 -7.88 4.69
CA HIS A 60 -9.67 -8.48 4.11
C HIS A 60 -8.76 -9.00 5.22
N LEU A 61 -8.65 -10.31 5.33
CA LEU A 61 -7.71 -11.00 6.21
C LEU A 61 -6.59 -11.58 5.35
N SER A 62 -5.33 -11.44 5.78
CA SER A 62 -4.19 -12.15 5.21
C SER A 62 -3.50 -12.92 6.34
N ILE A 63 -3.30 -14.22 6.14
CA ILE A 63 -2.56 -15.10 7.04
C ILE A 63 -1.28 -15.52 6.32
N SER A 64 -0.12 -15.15 6.87
CA SER A 64 1.19 -15.52 6.32
C SER A 64 1.85 -16.54 7.24
N TYR A 65 2.42 -17.57 6.64
CA TYR A 65 3.17 -18.62 7.31
C TYR A 65 4.64 -18.23 7.41
N ALA A 66 5.41 -18.82 8.31
CA ALA A 66 6.83 -18.50 8.39
C ALA A 66 7.60 -19.15 7.22
N ALA A 67 8.79 -18.61 6.90
CA ALA A 67 9.65 -19.20 5.88
C ALA A 67 10.06 -20.62 6.32
N GLY A 68 9.94 -21.57 5.41
CA GLY A 68 10.24 -22.98 5.67
C GLY A 68 9.11 -23.79 6.31
N GLU A 69 7.99 -23.17 6.72
CA GLU A 69 6.78 -23.92 7.11
C GLU A 69 6.11 -24.48 5.85
N ILE A 70 6.03 -25.81 5.77
CA ILE A 70 5.31 -26.50 4.69
C ILE A 70 3.83 -26.57 5.09
N VAL A 71 3.00 -25.94 4.30
CA VAL A 71 1.55 -25.89 4.52
C VAL A 71 0.81 -26.30 3.26
N THR A 72 -0.13 -27.23 3.40
CA THR A 72 -0.98 -27.67 2.29
C THR A 72 -2.13 -26.67 2.06
N THR A 73 -2.72 -26.72 0.87
CA THR A 73 -3.92 -25.92 0.55
C THR A 73 -5.09 -26.21 1.48
N ASP A 74 -5.26 -27.47 1.88
CA ASP A 74 -6.33 -27.85 2.80
C ASP A 74 -6.09 -27.24 4.18
N GLN A 75 -4.86 -27.29 4.66
CA GLN A 75 -4.47 -26.63 5.90
C GLN A 75 -4.69 -25.10 5.83
N MET A 76 -4.30 -24.46 4.72
CA MET A 76 -4.54 -23.01 4.54
C MET A 76 -6.03 -22.68 4.60
N ARG A 77 -6.87 -23.50 3.97
CA ARG A 77 -8.32 -23.35 3.96
C ARG A 77 -8.89 -23.49 5.37
N ASP A 78 -8.49 -24.53 6.08
CA ASP A 78 -8.97 -24.80 7.43
C ASP A 78 -8.52 -23.73 8.44
N ASP A 79 -7.28 -23.26 8.34
CA ASP A 79 -6.75 -22.17 9.16
C ASP A 79 -7.54 -20.88 8.95
N ALA A 80 -7.80 -20.54 7.68
CA ALA A 80 -8.59 -19.36 7.33
C ALA A 80 -10.01 -19.48 7.91
N ARG A 81 -10.66 -20.64 7.78
CA ARG A 81 -12.00 -20.90 8.37
C ARG A 81 -11.99 -20.86 9.89
N ARG A 82 -10.91 -21.34 10.52
CA ARG A 82 -10.72 -21.25 11.97
C ARG A 82 -10.65 -19.81 12.45
N VAL A 83 -9.86 -18.99 11.78
CA VAL A 83 -9.76 -17.56 12.09
C VAL A 83 -11.08 -16.83 11.83
N LEU A 84 -11.79 -17.17 10.74
CA LEU A 84 -13.13 -16.61 10.48
C LEU A 84 -14.13 -16.96 11.60
N ARG A 85 -14.11 -18.21 12.10
CA ARG A 85 -14.93 -18.62 13.25
C ARG A 85 -14.59 -17.79 14.51
N ALA A 86 -13.30 -17.63 14.80
CA ALA A 86 -12.83 -16.83 15.92
C ALA A 86 -13.27 -15.36 15.83
N LEU A 87 -13.44 -14.84 14.61
CA LEU A 87 -13.94 -13.50 14.34
C LEU A 87 -15.47 -13.40 14.41
N GLY A 88 -16.20 -14.52 14.59
CA GLY A 88 -17.66 -14.55 14.58
C GLY A 88 -18.26 -14.54 13.16
N LEU A 89 -17.47 -14.89 12.16
CA LEU A 89 -17.86 -14.90 10.74
C LEU A 89 -18.25 -16.31 10.25
N LYS A 90 -18.59 -17.25 11.16
CA LYS A 90 -19.12 -18.54 10.79
C LYS A 90 -20.41 -18.35 10.00
N GLY A 91 -20.51 -18.97 8.81
CA GLY A 91 -21.69 -18.85 7.96
C GLY A 91 -21.79 -17.55 7.14
N HIS A 92 -20.79 -16.68 7.22
CA HIS A 92 -20.70 -15.51 6.34
C HIS A 92 -20.10 -15.89 4.99
N GLN A 93 -20.41 -15.11 3.97
CA GLN A 93 -19.80 -15.27 2.64
C GLN A 93 -18.30 -14.98 2.71
N ALA A 94 -17.47 -15.87 2.14
CA ALA A 94 -16.03 -15.70 2.09
C ALA A 94 -15.42 -16.30 0.84
N VAL A 95 -14.41 -15.62 0.30
CA VAL A 95 -13.53 -16.08 -0.78
C VAL A 95 -12.13 -16.24 -0.20
N LEU A 96 -11.56 -17.43 -0.35
CA LEU A 96 -10.23 -17.78 0.11
C LEU A 96 -9.31 -17.98 -1.09
N VAL A 97 -8.17 -17.28 -1.11
CA VAL A 97 -7.21 -17.31 -2.21
C VAL A 97 -5.81 -17.47 -1.66
N ALA A 98 -5.09 -18.51 -2.08
CA ALA A 98 -3.67 -18.68 -1.77
C ALA A 98 -2.81 -17.91 -2.75
N HIS A 99 -1.72 -17.32 -2.25
CA HIS A 99 -0.68 -16.70 -3.04
C HIS A 99 0.67 -17.32 -2.69
N ASP A 100 1.43 -17.68 -3.72
CA ASP A 100 2.75 -18.30 -3.62
C ASP A 100 3.83 -17.40 -4.27
N ASP A 101 3.55 -16.08 -4.37
CA ASP A 101 4.39 -15.07 -5.05
C ASP A 101 5.48 -14.46 -4.14
N THR A 102 5.67 -15.01 -2.96
CA THR A 102 6.70 -14.60 -1.98
C THR A 102 7.28 -15.81 -1.27
N ASP A 103 8.44 -15.63 -0.62
CA ASP A 103 9.10 -16.67 0.20
C ASP A 103 8.24 -17.16 1.38
N HIS A 104 7.14 -16.46 1.66
CA HIS A 104 6.19 -16.80 2.70
C HIS A 104 4.85 -17.18 2.08
N PRO A 105 4.47 -18.47 2.07
CA PRO A 105 3.13 -18.86 1.67
C PRO A 105 2.09 -18.09 2.46
N HIS A 106 1.03 -17.65 1.79
CA HIS A 106 0.00 -16.88 2.48
C HIS A 106 -1.37 -17.07 1.85
N VAL A 107 -2.40 -17.00 2.69
CA VAL A 107 -3.80 -17.02 2.27
C VAL A 107 -4.44 -15.67 2.51
N HIS A 108 -5.11 -15.19 1.49
CA HIS A 108 -6.00 -14.03 1.57
C HIS A 108 -7.45 -14.47 1.68
N VAL A 109 -8.17 -13.78 2.54
CA VAL A 109 -9.61 -13.99 2.72
C VAL A 109 -10.32 -12.67 2.47
N MET A 110 -11.27 -12.69 1.54
CA MET A 110 -12.27 -11.65 1.35
C MET A 110 -13.56 -12.15 2.01
N ALA A 111 -13.99 -11.55 3.10
CA ALA A 111 -15.21 -11.95 3.79
C ALA A 111 -16.23 -10.81 3.88
N ASN A 112 -17.52 -11.16 3.80
CA ASN A 112 -18.60 -10.24 4.04
C ASN A 112 -18.88 -10.15 5.54
N ARG A 113 -18.68 -8.95 6.14
CA ARG A 113 -18.98 -8.72 7.54
C ARG A 113 -20.49 -8.70 7.82
N VAL A 114 -21.29 -8.43 6.81
CA VAL A 114 -22.76 -8.49 6.92
C VAL A 114 -23.19 -9.94 6.76
N GLY A 115 -23.84 -10.45 7.78
CA GLY A 115 -24.37 -11.82 7.80
C GLY A 115 -25.72 -11.93 7.13
N PRO A 116 -26.25 -13.18 7.04
CA PRO A 116 -27.57 -13.45 6.44
C PRO A 116 -28.73 -12.70 7.13
N ASN A 117 -28.53 -12.28 8.38
CA ASN A 117 -29.50 -11.49 9.15
C ASN A 117 -29.41 -9.97 8.93
N GLY A 118 -28.62 -9.51 7.93
CA GLY A 118 -28.41 -8.10 7.63
C GLY A 118 -27.59 -7.33 8.67
N LYS A 119 -27.02 -8.01 9.66
CA LYS A 119 -26.21 -7.38 10.71
C LYS A 119 -24.73 -7.57 10.43
N ALA A 120 -23.95 -6.51 10.58
CA ALA A 120 -22.51 -6.60 10.48
C ALA A 120 -21.89 -7.10 11.80
N VAL A 121 -20.96 -8.04 11.72
CA VAL A 121 -20.18 -8.51 12.87
C VAL A 121 -19.31 -7.39 13.41
N SER A 122 -19.27 -7.27 14.75
CA SER A 122 -18.39 -6.34 15.45
C SER A 122 -16.92 -6.67 15.20
N ASP A 123 -16.12 -5.65 14.95
CA ASP A 123 -14.68 -5.74 14.82
C ASP A 123 -13.91 -5.46 16.12
N SER A 124 -14.65 -5.36 17.23
CA SER A 124 -14.04 -5.22 18.55
C SER A 124 -13.13 -6.41 18.85
N GLN A 125 -11.93 -6.13 19.38
CA GLN A 125 -10.91 -7.15 19.70
C GLN A 125 -10.51 -8.08 18.53
N SER A 126 -10.78 -7.70 17.27
CA SER A 126 -10.56 -8.57 16.12
C SER A 126 -9.10 -9.00 15.97
N TYR A 127 -8.13 -8.10 16.23
CA TYR A 127 -6.71 -8.46 16.20
C TYR A 127 -6.33 -9.47 17.29
N SER A 128 -6.80 -9.27 18.50
CA SER A 128 -6.56 -10.18 19.62
C SER A 128 -7.14 -11.57 19.34
N ARG A 129 -8.36 -11.64 18.79
CA ARG A 129 -9.01 -12.90 18.39
C ARG A 129 -8.27 -13.61 17.27
N VAL A 130 -7.78 -12.88 16.27
CA VAL A 130 -6.95 -13.47 15.20
C VAL A 130 -5.65 -14.02 15.79
N GLU A 131 -4.94 -13.25 16.61
CA GLU A 131 -3.68 -13.71 17.20
C GLU A 131 -3.89 -14.94 18.10
N ALA A 132 -4.96 -14.99 18.89
CA ALA A 132 -5.29 -16.16 19.69
C ALA A 132 -5.51 -17.41 18.82
N ALA A 133 -6.35 -17.31 17.78
CA ALA A 133 -6.60 -18.42 16.88
C ALA A 133 -5.32 -18.91 16.15
N LEU A 134 -4.44 -17.99 15.75
CA LEU A 134 -3.17 -18.35 15.12
C LEU A 134 -2.21 -19.05 16.11
N ARG A 135 -2.19 -18.63 17.38
CA ARG A 135 -1.39 -19.31 18.44
C ARG A 135 -1.88 -20.75 18.70
N GLU A 136 -3.19 -20.94 18.72
CA GLU A 136 -3.77 -22.27 18.83
C GLU A 136 -3.34 -23.18 17.68
N ILE A 137 -3.40 -22.68 16.43
CA ILE A 137 -2.97 -23.42 15.24
C ILE A 137 -1.48 -23.77 15.32
N GLU A 138 -0.62 -22.81 15.69
CA GLU A 138 0.82 -23.04 15.83
C GLU A 138 1.11 -24.10 16.90
N THR A 139 0.42 -24.04 18.04
CA THR A 139 0.59 -25.01 19.14
C THR A 139 0.20 -26.42 18.71
N GLU A 140 -0.95 -26.56 18.03
CA GLU A 140 -1.41 -27.87 17.53
C GLU A 140 -0.48 -28.50 16.52
N ARG A 141 0.23 -27.69 15.72
CA ARG A 141 1.18 -28.15 14.71
C ARG A 141 2.62 -28.26 15.21
N GLY A 142 2.87 -27.93 16.46
CA GLY A 142 4.23 -27.89 17.02
C GLY A 142 5.12 -26.80 16.37
N TRP A 143 4.51 -25.76 15.80
CA TRP A 143 5.24 -24.67 15.17
C TRP A 143 5.70 -23.63 16.20
N ALA A 144 6.85 -23.02 15.96
CA ALA A 144 7.33 -21.95 16.81
C ALA A 144 6.36 -20.75 16.80
N PRO A 145 5.91 -20.26 17.98
CA PRO A 145 4.96 -19.16 18.03
C PRO A 145 5.62 -17.87 17.54
N VAL A 146 5.00 -17.24 16.54
CA VAL A 146 5.40 -15.90 16.10
C VAL A 146 4.81 -14.89 17.08
N LEU A 147 5.65 -14.21 17.86
CA LEU A 147 5.22 -13.19 18.81
C LEU A 147 4.42 -12.09 18.08
N GLY A 148 3.12 -12.07 18.32
CA GLY A 148 2.20 -11.05 17.83
C GLY A 148 2.18 -9.83 18.73
N ARG A 149 1.40 -8.81 18.32
CA ARG A 149 1.24 -7.56 19.09
C ARG A 149 0.52 -7.76 20.42
N HIS A 150 -0.34 -8.76 20.51
CA HIS A 150 -1.22 -9.05 21.64
C HIS A 150 -0.86 -10.38 22.31
N ALA A 151 0.23 -11.02 21.90
CA ALA A 151 0.71 -12.23 22.56
C ALA A 151 1.12 -11.88 24.00
N PRO A 152 0.67 -12.67 25.00
CA PRO A 152 1.22 -12.55 26.34
C PRO A 152 2.71 -12.85 26.28
N SER A 153 3.51 -12.00 26.93
CA SER A 153 4.97 -12.25 27.04
C SER A 153 5.19 -13.59 27.72
N PRO A 154 6.02 -14.51 27.19
CA PRO A 154 6.20 -15.85 27.76
C PRO A 154 6.92 -15.86 29.11
N THR A 155 7.26 -14.76 29.70
CA THR A 155 7.96 -14.66 30.96
C THR A 155 7.13 -13.90 32.01
N THR A 156 6.72 -14.66 33.00
CA THR A 156 6.30 -14.25 34.36
C THR A 156 5.01 -13.43 34.46
N GLY A 157 4.09 -13.92 35.30
CA GLY A 157 2.87 -13.29 35.78
C GLY A 157 3.04 -11.96 36.53
N GLN A 158 3.93 -11.11 36.07
CA GLN A 158 4.07 -9.71 36.50
C GLN A 158 3.46 -8.81 35.44
N ARG A 159 2.30 -8.27 35.74
CA ARG A 159 1.77 -7.06 35.14
C ARG A 159 2.84 -5.98 35.23
N MET A 160 3.62 -5.79 34.17
CA MET A 160 4.52 -4.65 34.08
C MET A 160 3.68 -3.39 33.85
N THR A 161 3.34 -2.71 34.94
CA THR A 161 2.94 -1.30 34.94
C THR A 161 4.16 -0.45 34.57
N GLY A 162 4.44 -0.39 33.30
CA GLY A 162 5.55 0.43 32.80
C GLY A 162 5.70 0.17 31.30
N HIS A 163 5.31 1.15 30.51
CA HIS A 163 5.22 1.08 29.06
C HIS A 163 6.57 0.86 28.34
N ARG A 164 7.26 -0.26 28.54
CA ARG A 164 8.15 -0.81 27.52
C ARG A 164 7.30 -1.61 26.56
N ARG A 165 6.77 -0.96 25.52
CA ARG A 165 6.20 -1.65 24.36
C ARG A 165 7.25 -2.62 23.84
N SER A 166 6.99 -3.92 23.95
CA SER A 166 7.84 -4.94 23.36
C SER A 166 8.05 -4.61 21.88
N ARG A 167 9.27 -4.71 21.43
CA ARG A 167 9.66 -4.45 20.03
C ARG A 167 8.82 -5.35 19.13
N ASP A 168 8.06 -4.78 18.20
CA ASP A 168 7.34 -5.56 17.17
C ASP A 168 8.41 -6.33 16.36
N PRO A 169 8.38 -7.67 16.28
CA PRO A 169 9.36 -8.46 15.53
C PRO A 169 9.50 -8.05 14.05
N ARG A 170 8.51 -7.33 13.54
CA ARG A 170 8.51 -6.75 12.19
C ARG A 170 9.20 -5.39 12.09
N GLN A 171 9.68 -4.86 13.19
CA GLN A 171 10.40 -3.59 13.19
C GLN A 171 11.82 -3.82 12.66
N HIS A 172 12.21 -3.00 11.69
CA HIS A 172 13.56 -3.01 11.17
C HIS A 172 14.56 -2.61 12.25
N GLU A 173 15.65 -3.35 12.36
CA GLU A 173 16.70 -3.02 13.31
C GLU A 173 17.50 -1.81 12.82
N VAL A 174 17.58 -0.81 13.66
CA VAL A 174 18.47 0.35 13.51
C VAL A 174 19.19 0.55 14.83
N PRO A 175 20.35 1.25 14.87
CA PRO A 175 21.03 1.55 16.11
C PRO A 175 20.09 2.17 17.15
N ASP A 176 20.18 1.75 18.41
CA ASP A 176 19.29 2.22 19.48
C ASP A 176 19.31 3.75 19.64
N ARG A 177 20.44 4.38 19.32
CA ARG A 177 20.56 5.85 19.31
C ARG A 177 19.64 6.50 18.27
N VAL A 178 19.56 5.93 17.07
CA VAL A 178 18.63 6.40 16.01
C VAL A 178 17.19 6.24 16.47
N ARG A 179 16.83 5.05 16.98
CA ARG A 179 15.50 4.78 17.48
C ARG A 179 15.13 5.73 18.62
N ARG A 180 16.03 5.96 19.56
CA ARG A 180 15.81 6.89 20.67
C ARG A 180 15.55 8.30 20.16
N SER A 181 16.39 8.81 19.23
CA SER A 181 16.20 10.13 18.64
C SER A 181 14.82 10.28 17.97
N LEU A 182 14.35 9.25 17.25
CA LEU A 182 13.02 9.25 16.65
C LEU A 182 11.90 9.37 17.69
N LEU A 183 12.05 8.79 18.88
CA LEU A 183 10.99 8.68 19.87
C LEU A 183 10.99 9.79 20.92
N THR A 184 12.18 10.31 21.27
CA THR A 184 12.34 11.24 22.41
C THR A 184 12.67 12.67 22.02
N ALA A 185 13.14 12.93 20.78
CA ALA A 185 13.46 14.29 20.34
C ALA A 185 12.29 15.26 20.57
N GLY A 186 12.57 16.41 21.19
CA GLY A 186 11.61 17.47 21.44
C GLY A 186 11.46 18.45 20.25
N SER A 187 12.38 18.39 19.29
CA SER A 187 12.37 19.23 18.10
C SER A 187 12.89 18.50 16.86
N TRP A 188 12.58 19.01 15.66
CA TRP A 188 13.14 18.49 14.41
C TRP A 188 14.66 18.61 14.35
N ALA A 189 15.23 19.71 14.86
CA ALA A 189 16.68 19.93 14.92
C ALA A 189 17.37 18.82 15.74
N GLU A 190 16.85 18.54 16.93
CA GLU A 190 17.33 17.47 17.81
C GLU A 190 17.20 16.08 17.17
N LEU A 191 16.08 15.80 16.50
CA LEU A 191 15.87 14.56 15.77
C LEU A 191 16.92 14.40 14.67
N HIS A 192 17.09 15.39 13.81
CA HIS A 192 18.07 15.35 12.73
C HIS A 192 19.50 15.21 13.27
N GLN A 193 19.86 15.93 14.33
CA GLN A 193 21.18 15.85 14.96
C GLN A 193 21.43 14.46 15.55
N GLY A 194 20.46 13.92 16.30
CA GLY A 194 20.58 12.60 16.92
C GLY A 194 20.68 11.46 15.90
N VAL A 195 19.97 11.56 14.79
CA VAL A 195 20.05 10.58 13.68
C VAL A 195 21.40 10.71 12.96
N ARG A 196 21.88 11.94 12.66
CA ARG A 196 23.18 12.20 12.00
C ARG A 196 24.36 11.73 12.85
N SER A 197 24.31 11.92 14.16
CA SER A 197 25.40 11.48 15.07
C SER A 197 25.59 9.97 15.13
N ALA A 198 24.63 9.20 14.61
CA ALA A 198 24.72 7.76 14.44
C ALA A 198 25.06 7.36 12.98
N GLY A 199 25.46 8.31 12.12
CA GLY A 199 25.78 8.07 10.72
C GLY A 199 24.55 7.90 9.81
N TRP A 200 23.34 8.15 10.33
CA TRP A 200 22.09 8.02 9.58
C TRP A 200 21.55 9.38 9.14
N ARG A 201 20.67 9.38 8.12
CA ARG A 201 19.94 10.58 7.68
C ARG A 201 18.44 10.33 7.77
N PHE A 202 17.72 11.37 8.17
CA PHE A 202 16.26 11.39 8.15
C PHE A 202 15.78 12.25 6.99
N GLU A 203 14.85 11.71 6.20
CA GLU A 203 14.27 12.41 5.06
C GLU A 203 12.75 12.27 5.05
N VAL A 204 12.07 13.35 4.67
CA VAL A 204 10.65 13.28 4.31
C VAL A 204 10.53 13.10 2.81
N VAL A 205 9.92 12.01 2.39
CA VAL A 205 9.75 11.67 0.97
C VAL A 205 8.29 11.77 0.56
N GLN A 206 8.05 12.26 -0.66
CA GLN A 206 6.74 12.30 -1.28
C GLN A 206 6.57 11.06 -2.17
N LYS A 207 5.43 10.36 -2.03
CA LYS A 207 5.09 9.24 -2.91
C LYS A 207 3.62 9.36 -3.31
N GLY A 208 3.38 9.77 -4.55
CA GLY A 208 2.05 10.09 -5.03
C GLY A 208 1.39 11.19 -4.18
N ARG A 209 0.15 10.95 -3.70
CA ARG A 209 -0.57 11.88 -2.82
C ARG A 209 -0.13 11.80 -1.34
N GLY A 210 0.76 10.87 -0.98
CA GLY A 210 1.21 10.66 0.39
C GLY A 210 2.64 11.12 0.63
N SER A 211 2.97 11.40 1.90
CA SER A 211 4.33 11.66 2.35
C SER A 211 4.73 10.68 3.46
N GLY A 212 5.99 10.29 3.50
CA GLY A 212 6.54 9.35 4.48
C GLY A 212 7.85 9.82 5.07
N ALA A 213 8.19 9.28 6.23
CA ALA A 213 9.50 9.46 6.88
C ALA A 213 10.41 8.29 6.52
N LEU A 214 11.60 8.59 6.02
CA LEU A 214 12.60 7.62 5.60
C LEU A 214 13.90 7.86 6.38
N LEU A 215 14.53 6.79 6.80
CA LEU A 215 15.89 6.76 7.33
C LEU A 215 16.81 6.20 6.25
N ILE A 216 17.98 6.82 6.10
CA ILE A 216 19.02 6.37 5.19
C ILE A 216 20.26 6.10 6.03
N GLY A 217 20.70 4.86 6.03
CA GLY A 217 21.87 4.43 6.76
C GLY A 217 23.19 4.67 6.03
N PRO A 218 24.32 4.44 6.70
CA PRO A 218 25.66 4.68 6.16
C PRO A 218 25.99 3.78 4.95
N GLY A 219 25.39 2.59 4.85
CA GLY A 219 25.51 1.69 3.70
C GLY A 219 24.54 1.99 2.56
N GLY A 220 23.75 3.08 2.65
CA GLY A 220 22.74 3.44 1.67
C GLY A 220 21.40 2.71 1.85
N GLU A 221 21.25 1.88 2.88
CA GLU A 221 20.01 1.21 3.24
C GLU A 221 18.89 2.22 3.51
N ARG A 222 17.69 1.94 3.02
CA ARG A 222 16.53 2.83 3.12
C ARG A 222 15.43 2.17 3.93
N VAL A 223 15.14 2.72 5.10
CA VAL A 223 14.17 2.18 6.05
C VAL A 223 13.10 3.21 6.35
N ALA A 224 11.81 2.84 6.19
CA ALA A 224 10.73 3.72 6.62
C ALA A 224 10.76 3.87 8.16
N ALA A 225 10.76 5.10 8.67
CA ALA A 225 10.84 5.35 10.12
C ALA A 225 9.69 4.66 10.89
N GLY A 226 8.51 4.55 10.30
CA GLY A 226 7.38 3.80 10.87
C GLY A 226 7.59 2.28 10.97
N LYS A 227 8.59 1.72 10.24
CA LYS A 227 9.03 0.32 10.40
C LYS A 227 10.04 0.14 11.54
N VAL A 228 10.68 1.21 11.99
CA VAL A 228 11.55 1.20 13.18
C VAL A 228 10.70 1.28 14.45
N ASP A 229 9.73 2.19 14.45
CA ASP A 229 8.75 2.30 15.54
C ASP A 229 7.46 2.98 15.01
N ARG A 230 6.32 2.59 15.54
CA ARG A 230 5.03 3.21 15.19
C ARG A 230 4.92 4.65 15.64
N GLY A 231 5.58 5.03 16.73
CA GLY A 231 5.70 6.41 17.18
C GLY A 231 6.52 7.29 16.24
N ALA A 232 7.32 6.68 15.35
CA ALA A 232 8.18 7.36 14.39
C ALA A 232 7.55 7.52 12.99
N THR A 233 6.26 7.23 12.81
CA THR A 233 5.58 7.59 11.55
C THR A 233 5.61 9.08 11.34
N LEU A 234 5.65 9.55 10.07
CA LEU A 234 5.66 10.98 9.78
C LEU A 234 4.47 11.72 10.40
N ALA A 235 3.28 11.09 10.43
CA ALA A 235 2.10 11.63 11.09
C ALA A 235 2.31 11.81 12.60
N SER A 236 2.89 10.80 13.28
CA SER A 236 3.19 10.86 14.72
C SER A 236 4.26 11.92 15.03
N LEU A 237 5.31 12.00 14.18
CA LEU A 237 6.36 13.00 14.32
C LEU A 237 5.80 14.41 14.13
N ARG A 238 4.97 14.64 13.10
CA ARG A 238 4.33 15.95 12.87
C ARG A 238 3.36 16.34 13.98
N LYS A 239 2.67 15.36 14.58
CA LYS A 239 1.80 15.62 15.73
C LYS A 239 2.59 16.10 16.95
N ARG A 240 3.79 15.58 17.14
CA ARG A 240 4.68 15.91 18.27
C ARG A 240 5.55 17.13 18.03
N LEU A 241 6.15 17.26 16.85
CA LEU A 241 7.20 18.24 16.53
C LEU A 241 6.72 19.35 15.57
N GLY A 242 5.47 19.31 15.10
CA GLY A 242 4.98 20.21 14.08
C GLY A 242 5.48 19.85 12.66
N ARG A 243 5.52 20.82 11.74
CA ARG A 243 6.04 20.64 10.38
C ARG A 243 7.56 20.75 10.37
N ASP A 244 8.22 19.82 9.70
CA ASP A 244 9.68 19.83 9.55
C ASP A 244 10.14 21.04 8.71
N PRO A 245 10.94 21.97 9.27
CA PRO A 245 11.42 23.16 8.56
C PRO A 245 12.42 22.84 7.44
N GLU A 246 13.19 21.73 7.52
CA GLU A 246 14.10 21.33 6.45
C GLU A 246 13.32 20.84 5.21
N THR A 247 12.22 20.14 5.41
CA THR A 247 11.34 19.77 4.31
C THR A 247 10.76 20.99 3.59
N ARG A 248 10.40 22.03 4.33
CA ARG A 248 9.91 23.30 3.75
C ARG A 248 10.99 24.00 2.92
N LYS A 249 12.22 24.07 3.41
CA LYS A 249 13.35 24.66 2.68
C LYS A 249 13.64 23.91 1.37
N ARG A 250 13.65 22.58 1.40
CA ARG A 250 13.84 21.73 0.20
C ARG A 250 12.70 21.93 -0.82
N ALA A 251 11.45 21.89 -0.38
CA ALA A 251 10.30 22.10 -1.25
C ALA A 251 10.32 23.49 -1.91
N MET A 252 10.71 24.52 -1.17
CA MET A 252 10.89 25.87 -1.73
C MET A 252 12.06 25.93 -2.73
N ALA A 253 13.18 25.28 -2.44
CA ALA A 253 14.33 25.22 -3.35
C ALA A 253 13.98 24.45 -4.65
N GLU A 254 13.26 23.34 -4.56
CA GLU A 254 12.77 22.59 -5.73
C GLU A 254 11.79 23.41 -6.55
N LEU A 255 10.90 24.17 -5.91
CA LEU A 255 9.94 25.06 -6.59
C LEU A 255 10.64 26.20 -7.33
N VAL A 256 11.69 26.77 -6.75
CA VAL A 256 12.53 27.78 -7.41
C VAL A 256 13.28 27.18 -8.60
N GLN A 257 13.87 25.97 -8.43
CA GLN A 257 14.55 25.27 -9.52
C GLN A 257 13.62 24.86 -10.66
N SER A 258 12.40 24.44 -10.35
CA SER A 258 11.41 24.09 -11.38
C SER A 258 10.93 25.30 -12.16
N ARG A 259 10.74 26.46 -11.49
CA ARG A 259 10.41 27.73 -12.14
C ARG A 259 11.54 28.19 -13.07
N THR A 260 12.79 28.15 -12.63
CA THR A 260 13.95 28.52 -13.48
C THR A 260 14.14 27.56 -14.65
N LYS A 261 13.91 26.26 -14.49
CA LYS A 261 13.91 25.29 -15.60
C LYS A 261 12.76 25.52 -16.58
N GLY A 262 11.56 25.84 -16.08
CA GLY A 262 10.40 26.20 -16.91
C GLY A 262 10.64 27.48 -17.71
N GLN A 263 11.19 28.51 -17.09
CA GLN A 263 11.55 29.77 -17.77
C GLN A 263 12.65 29.55 -18.82
N ARG A 264 13.70 28.77 -18.53
CA ARG A 264 14.73 28.40 -19.52
C ARG A 264 14.15 27.62 -20.69
N ARG A 265 13.21 26.70 -20.44
CA ARG A 265 12.56 25.93 -21.51
C ARG A 265 11.65 26.81 -22.38
N ALA A 266 10.94 27.77 -21.79
CA ALA A 266 10.14 28.77 -22.51
C ALA A 266 11.00 29.70 -23.36
N LEU A 267 12.15 30.17 -22.85
CA LEU A 267 13.10 31.00 -23.59
C LEU A 267 13.74 30.23 -24.75
N LEU A 268 14.10 28.97 -24.57
CA LEU A 268 14.62 28.12 -25.64
C LEU A 268 13.58 27.82 -26.72
N SER A 269 12.31 27.60 -26.35
CA SER A 269 11.23 27.39 -27.32
C SER A 269 10.90 28.70 -28.06
N ALA A 270 10.89 29.86 -27.39
CA ALA A 270 10.73 31.16 -28.03
C ALA A 270 11.89 31.48 -28.99
N GLY A 271 13.13 31.15 -28.59
CA GLY A 271 14.31 31.29 -29.47
C GLY A 271 14.23 30.41 -30.72
N HIS A 272 13.71 29.17 -30.63
CA HIS A 272 13.48 28.30 -31.77
C HIS A 272 12.38 28.83 -32.71
N VAL A 273 11.32 29.40 -32.18
CA VAL A 273 10.24 30.03 -32.96
C VAL A 273 10.76 31.27 -33.68
N LEU A 274 11.56 32.14 -33.03
CA LEU A 274 12.20 33.26 -33.64
C LEU A 274 13.21 32.88 -34.74
N ALA A 275 14.04 31.87 -34.51
CA ALA A 275 14.98 31.34 -35.47
C ALA A 275 14.28 30.70 -36.70
N ALA A 276 13.12 30.07 -36.49
CA ALA A 276 12.30 29.55 -37.59
C ALA A 276 11.61 30.63 -38.40
N ALA A 277 11.21 31.75 -37.76
CA ALA A 277 10.58 32.90 -38.40
C ALA A 277 11.57 33.76 -39.18
N LEU A 278 12.86 33.78 -38.84
CA LEU A 278 13.91 34.53 -39.51
C LEU A 278 14.59 33.76 -40.68
N ARG A 279 14.38 32.45 -40.79
CA ARG A 279 14.93 31.66 -41.89
C ARG A 279 14.48 32.08 -43.30
N PRO A 280 13.23 32.56 -43.57
CA PRO A 280 12.85 32.97 -44.90
C PRO A 280 13.47 34.32 -45.37
N MET A 281 14.04 35.10 -44.46
CA MET A 281 14.59 36.43 -44.81
C MET A 281 16.07 36.42 -45.23
N LEU A 282 16.75 35.33 -45.08
CA LEU A 282 18.20 35.20 -45.39
C LEU A 282 18.53 34.40 -46.67
N THR A 283 17.53 33.92 -47.41
CA THR A 283 17.72 33.26 -48.70
C THR A 283 16.97 33.96 -49.82
N GLY A 284 17.17 35.28 -49.93
CA GLY A 284 16.76 36.08 -51.11
C GLY A 284 17.90 36.13 -52.09
N GLY A 285 17.89 35.31 -53.09
CA GLY A 285 18.83 35.36 -54.20
C GLY A 285 18.24 34.65 -55.44
N LEU A 286 17.65 35.51 -56.32
CA LEU A 286 17.66 35.48 -57.79
C LEU A 286 17.65 34.09 -58.47
N THR A 287 16.68 33.72 -59.29
CA THR A 287 16.39 34.19 -60.63
C THR A 287 15.12 33.54 -61.22
N PRO A 288 14.52 34.10 -62.27
CA PRO A 288 13.25 33.65 -62.85
C PRO A 288 13.42 32.79 -64.06
N THR A 289 12.58 31.78 -64.29
CA THR A 289 12.25 31.31 -65.60
C THR A 289 10.82 30.81 -65.74
N LEU A 290 10.27 31.22 -66.85
CA LEU A 290 8.95 31.16 -67.44
C LEU A 290 8.51 29.75 -67.84
N ARG A 291 7.21 29.45 -67.52
CA ARG A 291 6.13 28.83 -68.32
C ARG A 291 6.30 27.40 -68.91
N PRO A 292 5.19 26.65 -69.23
CA PRO A 292 3.82 27.09 -69.52
C PRO A 292 2.67 26.20 -68.93
N ARG A 293 1.46 26.69 -69.10
CA ARG A 293 0.12 26.12 -68.92
C ARG A 293 -0.09 24.77 -69.61
N ARG A 294 -0.87 23.88 -69.03
CA ARG A 294 -1.93 23.10 -69.71
C ARG A 294 -3.05 22.72 -68.73
N SER A 295 -4.20 23.23 -69.05
CA SER A 295 -5.61 22.74 -69.15
C SER A 295 -5.97 21.46 -68.38
N GLY A 296 -7.07 21.59 -67.59
CA GLY A 296 -7.87 20.50 -67.05
C GLY A 296 -8.59 19.69 -68.17
N PRO A 297 -9.45 18.75 -67.83
CA PRO A 297 -10.72 18.97 -67.20
C PRO A 297 -11.30 17.79 -66.30
N ARG A 298 -12.40 18.17 -65.53
CA ARG A 298 -13.65 17.44 -65.24
C ARG A 298 -13.68 16.17 -64.36
N LEU A 299 -14.39 16.34 -63.30
CA LEU A 299 -15.20 15.33 -62.61
C LEU A 299 -16.21 14.66 -63.57
N PRO A 300 -16.69 13.41 -63.26
CA PRO A 300 -17.93 13.32 -62.55
C PRO A 300 -18.10 12.09 -61.60
N GLY A 301 -19.04 12.19 -60.72
CA GLY A 301 -20.10 11.23 -60.46
C GLY A 301 -20.01 10.35 -59.23
N LEU A 302 -20.74 10.70 -58.18
CA LEU A 302 -21.35 9.80 -57.18
C LEU A 302 -22.28 8.80 -57.90
N PRO A 303 -22.55 7.60 -57.33
CA PRO A 303 -23.76 7.49 -56.53
C PRO A 303 -23.65 6.69 -55.22
N ARG A 304 -24.67 6.96 -54.42
CA ARG A 304 -25.11 6.30 -53.20
C ARG A 304 -25.37 4.79 -53.37
N LEU A 305 -25.03 4.01 -52.37
CA LEU A 305 -25.96 3.17 -51.64
C LEU A 305 -25.41 2.94 -50.25
#